data_61425a4e4362a9ee7c32b010b25b6a5f
#
_entry.id   61425a4e4362a9ee7c32b010b25b6a5f
#
_cell.length_a   1.000
_cell.length_b   1.000
_cell.length_c   1.000
_cell.angle_alpha   90.00
_cell.angle_beta   90.00
_cell.angle_gamma   90.00
#
_symmetry.space_group_name_H-M   'P 1'
#
loop_
_entity.id
_entity.type
_entity.pdbx_description
1 polymer ?
#
loop_
_entity_poly.entity_id
_entity_poly.type
_entity_poly.pdbx_seq_one_letter_code
_entity_poly.pdbx_strand_id
1 'polypeptide(L)'
;MRRAPATADSLSMTASAAAVASVRDVSKTFGARKALNGVSVEVGAGEMVALIGPSGSGKSTLLRSITGLQSIDPGKGVIEVFGQTVQKNGRITGGVRGARQKLGMIFQQFNMVGRLSLFSNVMLGALGRIPGWKGVLGVWPSGDKRKAMEALHRVGVSDYAAQRANTLSGGQQQRGAIARALVQGAQAILADEPVASLDPVSARKVMELLVELNKRDGLGVIVTLHQVDYAIRYCDRVIALKAGQVVYDGPATGLDTKQLIDIYGPEFEDAFWEAKA
;
A
#
# COMPACT_ATOMS: atom_id res chain seq x y z
N MET A 1 -1.71 -22.37 59.97
CA MET A 1 -2.53 -21.80 58.88
C MET A 1 -1.67 -20.84 58.11
N ARG A 2 -1.14 -21.31 56.97
CA ARG A 2 -0.31 -20.48 56.02
C ARG A 2 -1.18 -20.12 54.84
N ARG A 3 -1.39 -18.83 54.59
CA ARG A 3 -2.03 -18.31 53.39
C ARG A 3 -1.03 -18.39 52.22
N ALA A 4 -1.44 -19.00 51.14
CA ALA A 4 -0.75 -18.98 49.85
C ALA A 4 -0.94 -17.61 49.16
N PRO A 5 0.04 -17.11 48.40
CA PRO A 5 -0.10 -15.88 47.62
C PRO A 5 -0.91 -16.14 46.35
N ALA A 6 -1.82 -15.22 46.08
CA ALA A 6 -2.58 -15.18 44.82
C ALA A 6 -1.67 -14.84 43.66
N THR A 7 -1.64 -15.71 42.67
CA THR A 7 -1.04 -15.47 41.35
C THR A 7 -1.92 -14.51 40.56
N ALA A 8 -1.43 -13.29 40.37
CA ALA A 8 -1.96 -12.37 39.40
C ALA A 8 -1.36 -12.73 38.04
N ASP A 9 -2.18 -13.27 37.18
CA ASP A 9 -1.87 -13.32 35.74
C ASP A 9 -3.17 -13.10 34.96
N SER A 10 -3.55 -11.83 34.89
CA SER A 10 -4.55 -11.35 33.95
C SER A 10 -3.85 -10.40 32.96
N LEU A 11 -3.05 -10.96 32.06
CA LEU A 11 -2.66 -10.28 30.83
C LEU A 11 -3.94 -10.06 30.04
N SER A 12 -4.45 -8.83 30.08
CA SER A 12 -5.53 -8.37 29.25
C SER A 12 -5.12 -8.55 27.78
N MET A 13 -5.70 -9.55 27.14
CA MET A 13 -5.76 -9.62 25.68
C MET A 13 -6.63 -8.45 25.21
N THR A 14 -6.01 -7.30 25.00
CA THR A 14 -6.61 -6.27 24.14
C THR A 14 -6.85 -6.94 22.81
N ALA A 15 -8.11 -7.00 22.37
CA ALA A 15 -8.50 -7.48 21.05
C ALA A 15 -7.70 -6.67 20.02
N SER A 16 -6.66 -7.27 19.45
CA SER A 16 -5.86 -6.68 18.39
C SER A 16 -6.80 -6.40 17.24
N ALA A 17 -6.97 -5.12 16.89
CA ALA A 17 -7.64 -4.75 15.65
C ALA A 17 -6.98 -5.55 14.53
N ALA A 18 -7.79 -6.27 13.73
CA ALA A 18 -7.26 -7.22 12.74
C ALA A 18 -6.24 -6.53 11.83
N ALA A 19 -5.02 -7.08 11.76
CA ALA A 19 -3.95 -6.55 10.95
C ALA A 19 -4.39 -6.39 9.48
N VAL A 20 -3.99 -5.30 8.83
CA VAL A 20 -4.16 -5.12 7.37
C VAL A 20 -3.43 -6.20 6.62
N ALA A 21 -2.17 -6.44 6.98
CA ALA A 21 -1.35 -7.48 6.37
C ALA A 21 -0.43 -8.12 7.42
N SER A 22 -0.38 -9.45 7.42
CA SER A 22 0.60 -10.24 8.17
C SER A 22 1.38 -11.11 7.18
N VAL A 23 2.67 -10.91 7.14
CA VAL A 23 3.62 -11.61 6.27
C VAL A 23 4.57 -12.37 7.18
N ARG A 24 4.67 -13.69 7.01
CA ARG A 24 5.52 -14.55 7.84
C ARG A 24 6.41 -15.43 6.99
N ASP A 25 7.73 -15.33 7.19
CA ASP A 25 8.79 -16.14 6.56
C ASP A 25 8.63 -16.24 5.02
N VAL A 26 8.42 -15.10 4.37
CA VAL A 26 8.14 -15.04 2.94
C VAL A 26 9.43 -14.87 2.15
N SER A 27 9.63 -15.77 1.18
CA SER A 27 10.72 -15.69 0.22
C SER A 27 10.18 -15.64 -1.20
N LYS A 28 10.92 -14.93 -2.09
CA LYS A 28 10.63 -14.89 -3.53
C LYS A 28 11.91 -14.80 -4.33
N THR A 29 12.06 -15.73 -5.27
CA THR A 29 13.21 -15.82 -6.18
C THR A 29 12.76 -15.61 -7.62
N PHE A 30 13.55 -14.88 -8.39
CA PHE A 30 13.42 -14.70 -9.83
C PHE A 30 14.75 -15.12 -10.50
N GLY A 31 14.76 -16.27 -11.15
CA GLY A 31 16.01 -16.86 -11.66
C GLY A 31 17.03 -17.04 -10.53
N ALA A 32 18.20 -16.46 -10.65
CA ALA A 32 19.24 -16.50 -9.61
C ALA A 32 19.06 -15.46 -8.50
N ARG A 33 18.16 -14.47 -8.67
CA ARG A 33 17.99 -13.35 -7.74
C ARG A 33 16.91 -13.64 -6.71
N LYS A 34 17.28 -13.62 -5.43
CA LYS A 34 16.35 -13.70 -4.30
C LYS A 34 15.84 -12.29 -3.97
N ALA A 35 14.63 -11.98 -4.39
CA ALA A 35 14.01 -10.66 -4.22
C ALA A 35 13.40 -10.48 -2.81
N LEU A 36 12.92 -11.56 -2.19
CA LEU A 36 12.53 -11.61 -0.77
C LEU A 36 13.22 -12.81 -0.12
N ASN A 37 13.71 -12.66 1.10
CA ASN A 37 14.50 -13.65 1.81
C ASN A 37 14.04 -13.74 3.28
N GLY A 38 13.05 -14.58 3.56
CA GLY A 38 12.53 -14.80 4.91
C GLY A 38 11.88 -13.55 5.51
N VAL A 39 11.19 -12.74 4.71
CA VAL A 39 10.56 -11.50 5.17
C VAL A 39 9.40 -11.81 6.09
N SER A 40 9.42 -11.18 7.28
CA SER A 40 8.32 -11.19 8.25
C SER A 40 8.02 -9.77 8.66
N VAL A 41 6.79 -9.31 8.40
CA VAL A 41 6.29 -7.98 8.77
C VAL A 41 4.80 -8.05 9.06
N GLU A 42 4.33 -7.20 9.95
CA GLU A 42 2.91 -7.03 10.24
C GLU A 42 2.54 -5.56 10.17
N VAL A 43 1.42 -5.23 9.53
CA VAL A 43 0.89 -3.87 9.44
C VAL A 43 -0.49 -3.85 10.03
N GLY A 44 -0.70 -3.04 11.05
CA GLY A 44 -1.95 -2.87 11.77
C GLY A 44 -3.01 -2.09 10.98
N ALA A 45 -4.26 -2.18 11.44
CA ALA A 45 -5.33 -1.35 10.90
C ALA A 45 -5.07 0.15 11.21
N GLY A 46 -5.28 1.00 10.21
CA GLY A 46 -5.09 2.45 10.36
C GLY A 46 -3.64 2.92 10.46
N GLU A 47 -2.65 2.03 10.35
CA GLU A 47 -1.24 2.45 10.28
C GLU A 47 -0.90 3.07 8.92
N MET A 48 -0.05 4.09 8.93
CA MET A 48 0.60 4.63 7.74
C MET A 48 2.07 4.25 7.72
N VAL A 49 2.42 3.27 6.87
CA VAL A 49 3.74 2.63 6.82
C VAL A 49 4.43 2.93 5.50
N ALA A 50 5.67 3.44 5.56
CA ALA A 50 6.54 3.54 4.40
C ALA A 50 7.41 2.27 4.25
N LEU A 51 7.47 1.73 3.04
CA LEU A 51 8.49 0.75 2.65
C LEU A 51 9.60 1.49 1.91
N ILE A 52 10.81 1.50 2.48
CA ILE A 52 11.98 2.15 1.89
C ILE A 52 13.10 1.16 1.58
N GLY A 53 14.14 1.61 0.90
CA GLY A 53 15.33 0.84 0.56
C GLY A 53 15.76 1.03 -0.89
N PRO A 54 16.98 0.61 -1.24
CA PRO A 54 17.53 0.80 -2.57
C PRO A 54 16.70 0.14 -3.67
N SER A 55 16.94 0.56 -4.92
CA SER A 55 16.32 -0.07 -6.08
C SER A 55 16.59 -1.57 -6.07
N GLY A 56 15.53 -2.34 -6.28
CA GLY A 56 15.63 -3.79 -6.27
C GLY A 56 15.76 -4.47 -4.92
N SER A 57 15.54 -3.76 -3.80
CA SER A 57 15.55 -4.34 -2.45
C SER A 57 14.36 -5.28 -2.15
N GLY A 58 13.32 -5.31 -3.02
CA GLY A 58 12.17 -6.20 -2.85
C GLY A 58 10.84 -5.52 -2.51
N LYS A 59 10.79 -4.19 -2.35
CA LYS A 59 9.58 -3.41 -1.95
C LYS A 59 8.35 -3.72 -2.79
N SER A 60 8.43 -3.52 -4.11
CA SER A 60 7.31 -3.79 -5.03
C SER A 60 6.96 -5.28 -5.09
N THR A 61 7.95 -6.16 -4.93
CA THR A 61 7.72 -7.60 -4.83
C THR A 61 6.90 -7.94 -3.59
N LEU A 62 7.23 -7.34 -2.44
CA LEU A 62 6.49 -7.53 -1.20
C LEU A 62 5.04 -7.05 -1.34
N LEU A 63 4.81 -5.81 -1.85
CA LEU A 63 3.46 -5.29 -2.08
C LEU A 63 2.64 -6.20 -3.00
N ARG A 64 3.23 -6.64 -4.12
CA ARG A 64 2.57 -7.54 -5.07
C ARG A 64 2.32 -8.92 -4.49
N SER A 65 3.17 -9.38 -3.58
CA SER A 65 2.94 -10.65 -2.87
C SER A 65 1.79 -10.53 -1.87
N ILE A 66 1.69 -9.42 -1.12
CA ILE A 66 0.57 -9.15 -0.21
C ILE A 66 -0.77 -9.18 -0.95
N THR A 67 -0.83 -8.59 -2.15
CA THR A 67 -2.04 -8.58 -2.97
C THR A 67 -2.29 -9.89 -3.75
N GLY A 68 -1.37 -10.85 -3.68
CA GLY A 68 -1.42 -12.08 -4.47
C GLY A 68 -1.22 -11.87 -5.97
N LEU A 69 -0.73 -10.69 -6.41
CA LEU A 69 -0.35 -10.45 -7.80
C LEU A 69 0.97 -11.14 -8.15
N GLN A 70 1.80 -11.41 -7.16
CA GLN A 70 3.02 -12.19 -7.26
C GLN A 70 2.95 -13.35 -6.29
N SER A 71 3.15 -14.59 -6.78
CA SER A 71 3.26 -15.77 -5.92
C SER A 71 4.60 -15.77 -5.17
N ILE A 72 4.57 -16.16 -3.90
CA ILE A 72 5.77 -16.43 -3.11
C ILE A 72 6.38 -17.78 -3.47
N ASP A 73 7.60 -18.06 -3.03
CA ASP A 73 8.23 -19.35 -3.25
C ASP A 73 7.57 -20.44 -2.40
N PRO A 74 7.60 -21.72 -2.81
CA PRO A 74 7.21 -22.86 -1.97
C PRO A 74 8.03 -22.88 -0.68
N GLY A 75 7.41 -23.29 0.44
CA GLY A 75 8.05 -23.36 1.74
C GLY A 75 7.12 -22.92 2.87
N LYS A 76 7.66 -22.35 3.95
CA LYS A 76 6.90 -22.01 5.16
C LYS A 76 6.14 -20.69 5.05
N GLY A 77 6.36 -19.89 4.01
CA GLY A 77 5.81 -18.53 3.87
C GLY A 77 4.28 -18.50 3.89
N VAL A 78 3.74 -17.56 4.65
CA VAL A 78 2.29 -17.29 4.76
C VAL A 78 2.05 -15.78 4.66
N ILE A 79 1.04 -15.40 3.88
CA ILE A 79 0.54 -14.03 3.80
C ILE A 79 -0.95 -14.05 4.14
N GLU A 80 -1.32 -13.24 5.11
CA GLU A 80 -2.70 -12.99 5.50
C GLU A 80 -3.02 -11.51 5.34
N VAL A 81 -4.24 -11.21 4.91
CA VAL A 81 -4.75 -9.86 4.71
C VAL A 81 -6.13 -9.78 5.32
N PHE A 82 -6.34 -8.87 6.27
CA PHE A 82 -7.56 -8.77 7.08
C PHE A 82 -7.99 -10.14 7.65
N GLY A 83 -7.03 -10.92 8.16
CA GLY A 83 -7.25 -12.25 8.72
C GLY A 83 -7.55 -13.35 7.68
N GLN A 84 -7.56 -13.05 6.40
CA GLN A 84 -7.76 -14.03 5.34
C GLN A 84 -6.41 -14.47 4.75
N THR A 85 -6.17 -15.76 4.68
CA THR A 85 -4.96 -16.29 4.04
C THR A 85 -5.03 -16.02 2.54
N VAL A 86 -4.12 -15.19 2.03
CA VAL A 86 -3.96 -14.85 0.60
C VAL A 86 -3.01 -15.81 -0.08
N GLN A 87 -1.92 -16.15 0.59
CA GLN A 87 -0.92 -17.09 0.09
C GLN A 87 -0.38 -17.99 1.22
N LYS A 88 -0.12 -19.23 0.89
CA LYS A 88 0.52 -20.20 1.79
C LYS A 88 1.31 -21.22 0.98
N ASN A 89 2.55 -21.52 1.39
CA ASN A 89 3.42 -22.52 0.76
C ASN A 89 3.55 -22.35 -0.76
N GLY A 90 3.76 -21.12 -1.24
CA GLY A 90 3.91 -20.81 -2.66
C GLY A 90 2.62 -20.78 -3.48
N ARG A 91 1.46 -21.01 -2.87
CA ARG A 91 0.18 -21.07 -3.56
C ARG A 91 -0.72 -19.90 -3.15
N ILE A 92 -1.36 -19.28 -4.14
CA ILE A 92 -2.42 -18.31 -3.93
C ILE A 92 -3.68 -19.08 -3.51
N THR A 93 -4.35 -18.62 -2.45
CA THR A 93 -5.54 -19.26 -1.88
C THR A 93 -6.83 -18.62 -2.37
N GLY A 94 -7.97 -19.25 -2.11
CA GLY A 94 -9.30 -18.67 -2.42
C GLY A 94 -9.58 -17.36 -1.68
N GLY A 95 -8.92 -17.09 -0.55
CA GLY A 95 -9.07 -15.85 0.21
C GLY A 95 -8.58 -14.59 -0.51
N VAL A 96 -7.74 -14.74 -1.54
CA VAL A 96 -7.20 -13.61 -2.32
C VAL A 96 -8.27 -12.69 -2.91
N ARG A 97 -9.41 -13.24 -3.35
CA ARG A 97 -10.49 -12.46 -3.94
C ARG A 97 -11.13 -11.52 -2.93
N GLY A 98 -11.43 -12.02 -1.73
CA GLY A 98 -11.99 -11.23 -0.63
C GLY A 98 -10.99 -10.18 -0.13
N ALA A 99 -9.71 -10.55 -0.01
CA ALA A 99 -8.65 -9.62 0.36
C ALA A 99 -8.51 -8.47 -0.66
N ARG A 100 -8.47 -8.78 -1.95
CA ARG A 100 -8.37 -7.77 -3.02
C ARG A 100 -9.55 -6.80 -3.06
N GLN A 101 -10.76 -7.22 -2.67
CA GLN A 101 -11.91 -6.31 -2.60
C GLN A 101 -11.72 -5.22 -1.53
N LYS A 102 -10.95 -5.52 -0.47
CA LYS A 102 -10.67 -4.60 0.64
C LYS A 102 -9.37 -3.82 0.47
N LEU A 103 -8.52 -4.20 -0.49
CA LEU A 103 -7.24 -3.56 -0.76
C LEU A 103 -7.33 -2.69 -2.02
N GLY A 104 -7.11 -1.38 -1.89
CA GLY A 104 -6.87 -0.49 -3.01
C GLY A 104 -5.40 -0.57 -3.43
N MET A 105 -5.12 -0.98 -4.66
CA MET A 105 -3.77 -0.98 -5.20
C MET A 105 -3.55 0.22 -6.11
N ILE A 106 -2.53 1.02 -5.81
CA ILE A 106 -2.08 2.16 -6.59
C ILE A 106 -0.71 1.82 -7.15
N PHE A 107 -0.54 1.92 -8.46
CA PHE A 107 0.69 1.57 -9.15
C PHE A 107 1.43 2.84 -9.61
N GLN A 108 2.73 2.73 -9.79
CA GLN A 108 3.59 3.78 -10.33
C GLN A 108 3.10 4.31 -11.70
N GLN A 109 2.62 3.45 -12.58
CA GLN A 109 2.11 3.78 -13.93
C GLN A 109 0.60 4.07 -13.95
N PHE A 110 0.00 4.51 -12.86
CA PHE A 110 -1.42 4.86 -12.67
C PHE A 110 -2.43 3.78 -13.04
N ASN A 111 -2.12 2.86 -13.95
CA ASN A 111 -2.97 1.78 -14.47
C ASN A 111 -4.39 2.27 -14.85
N MET A 112 -4.44 3.41 -15.55
CA MET A 112 -5.64 3.95 -16.14
C MET A 112 -5.83 3.41 -17.56
N VAL A 113 -7.07 3.12 -17.92
CA VAL A 113 -7.44 2.82 -19.31
C VAL A 113 -7.51 4.14 -20.07
N GLY A 114 -6.47 4.49 -20.82
CA GLY A 114 -6.28 5.81 -21.41
C GLY A 114 -7.42 6.30 -22.31
N ARG A 115 -8.12 5.39 -22.99
CA ARG A 115 -9.25 5.71 -23.90
C ARG A 115 -10.55 5.98 -23.16
N LEU A 116 -10.69 5.54 -21.92
CA LEU A 116 -11.86 5.80 -21.07
C LEU A 116 -11.76 7.15 -20.40
N SER A 117 -12.91 7.75 -20.06
CA SER A 117 -12.96 8.92 -19.23
C SER A 117 -12.42 8.64 -17.81
N LEU A 118 -12.02 9.68 -17.09
CA LEU A 118 -11.62 9.57 -15.69
C LEU A 118 -12.75 8.94 -14.85
N PHE A 119 -13.98 9.40 -15.04
CA PHE A 119 -15.15 8.85 -14.39
C PHE A 119 -15.31 7.33 -14.65
N SER A 120 -15.19 6.91 -15.91
CA SER A 120 -15.28 5.49 -16.26
C SER A 120 -14.15 4.67 -15.62
N ASN A 121 -12.93 5.20 -15.56
CA ASN A 121 -11.82 4.56 -14.86
C ASN A 121 -12.08 4.40 -13.36
N VAL A 122 -12.66 5.41 -12.72
CA VAL A 122 -13.02 5.35 -11.29
C VAL A 122 -14.14 4.35 -11.06
N MET A 123 -15.12 4.26 -11.96
CA MET A 123 -16.21 3.27 -11.89
C MET A 123 -15.71 1.82 -11.96
N LEU A 124 -14.54 1.54 -12.57
CA LEU A 124 -13.93 0.20 -12.53
C LEU A 124 -13.71 -0.30 -11.10
N GLY A 125 -13.56 0.60 -10.13
CA GLY A 125 -13.51 0.22 -8.70
C GLY A 125 -14.76 -0.52 -8.21
N ALA A 126 -15.93 -0.28 -8.81
CA ALA A 126 -17.16 -0.95 -8.43
C ALA A 126 -17.30 -2.38 -8.99
N LEU A 127 -16.43 -2.82 -9.92
CA LEU A 127 -16.55 -4.12 -10.60
C LEU A 127 -16.59 -5.32 -9.64
N GLY A 128 -15.93 -5.23 -8.50
CA GLY A 128 -15.95 -6.31 -7.50
C GLY A 128 -17.34 -6.53 -6.84
N ARG A 129 -18.26 -5.57 -6.95
CA ARG A 129 -19.58 -5.59 -6.29
C ARG A 129 -20.75 -5.77 -7.22
N ILE A 130 -20.55 -5.64 -8.53
CA ILE A 130 -21.61 -5.75 -9.54
C ILE A 130 -21.43 -7.01 -10.38
N PRO A 131 -22.52 -7.55 -10.96
CA PRO A 131 -22.42 -8.64 -11.93
C PRO A 131 -21.55 -8.23 -13.12
N GLY A 132 -20.62 -9.11 -13.55
CA GLY A 132 -19.62 -8.80 -14.56
C GLY A 132 -20.20 -8.28 -15.88
N TRP A 133 -21.35 -8.83 -16.33
CA TRP A 133 -22.00 -8.39 -17.55
C TRP A 133 -22.45 -6.92 -17.52
N LYS A 134 -22.87 -6.40 -16.35
CA LYS A 134 -23.21 -4.97 -16.18
C LYS A 134 -21.99 -4.09 -16.34
N GLY A 135 -20.84 -4.53 -15.79
CA GLY A 135 -19.56 -3.83 -15.95
C GLY A 135 -19.11 -3.75 -17.40
N VAL A 136 -19.25 -4.85 -18.16
CA VAL A 136 -18.91 -4.91 -19.59
C VAL A 136 -19.79 -3.97 -20.42
N LEU A 137 -21.09 -3.90 -20.11
CA LEU A 137 -22.04 -3.03 -20.81
C LEU A 137 -22.02 -1.58 -20.30
N GLY A 138 -21.20 -1.24 -19.31
CA GLY A 138 -21.17 0.10 -18.71
C GLY A 138 -22.46 0.48 -17.96
N VAL A 139 -23.25 -0.51 -17.55
CA VAL A 139 -24.52 -0.32 -16.82
C VAL A 139 -24.21 -0.24 -15.33
N TRP A 140 -24.11 0.98 -14.83
CA TRP A 140 -23.74 1.24 -13.43
C TRP A 140 -24.98 1.65 -12.61
N PRO A 141 -25.15 1.11 -11.38
CA PRO A 141 -26.16 1.58 -10.43
C PRO A 141 -25.99 3.08 -10.14
N SER A 142 -27.10 3.80 -9.98
CA SER A 142 -27.09 5.24 -9.70
C SER A 142 -26.30 5.59 -8.42
N GLY A 143 -26.41 4.74 -7.40
CA GLY A 143 -25.65 4.89 -6.16
C GLY A 143 -24.13 4.82 -6.36
N ASP A 144 -23.64 3.92 -7.25
CA ASP A 144 -22.21 3.82 -7.53
C ASP A 144 -21.72 5.01 -8.37
N LYS A 145 -22.54 5.51 -9.30
CA LYS A 145 -22.24 6.76 -10.05
C LYS A 145 -22.07 7.95 -9.11
N ARG A 146 -22.95 8.10 -8.11
CA ARG A 146 -22.86 9.16 -7.12
C ARG A 146 -21.59 9.01 -6.28
N LYS A 147 -21.29 7.81 -5.76
CA LYS A 147 -20.05 7.53 -5.03
C LYS A 147 -18.80 7.84 -5.85
N ALA A 148 -18.82 7.57 -7.15
CA ALA A 148 -17.69 7.89 -8.04
C ALA A 148 -17.47 9.39 -8.16
N MET A 149 -18.53 10.18 -8.31
CA MET A 149 -18.44 11.64 -8.36
C MET A 149 -17.99 12.22 -7.00
N GLU A 150 -18.51 11.70 -5.89
CA GLU A 150 -18.09 12.08 -4.54
C GLU A 150 -16.60 11.77 -4.33
N ALA A 151 -16.13 10.59 -4.78
CA ALA A 151 -14.72 10.22 -4.71
C ALA A 151 -13.84 11.14 -5.57
N LEU A 152 -14.27 11.47 -6.80
CA LEU A 152 -13.57 12.42 -7.67
C LEU A 152 -13.49 13.83 -7.08
N HIS A 153 -14.58 14.27 -6.47
CA HIS A 153 -14.61 15.57 -5.77
C HIS A 153 -13.65 15.58 -4.60
N ARG A 154 -13.68 14.53 -3.78
CA ARG A 154 -12.80 14.37 -2.61
C ARG A 154 -11.32 14.42 -2.95
N VAL A 155 -10.92 13.79 -4.07
CA VAL A 155 -9.52 13.84 -4.53
C VAL A 155 -9.21 15.08 -5.40
N GLY A 156 -10.17 15.99 -5.57
CA GLY A 156 -9.99 17.27 -6.27
C GLY A 156 -9.76 17.16 -7.77
N VAL A 157 -10.47 16.23 -8.44
CA VAL A 157 -10.39 16.03 -9.91
C VAL A 157 -11.78 15.86 -10.56
N SER A 158 -12.85 16.28 -9.89
CA SER A 158 -14.23 16.20 -10.41
C SER A 158 -14.42 16.91 -11.75
N ASP A 159 -13.76 18.05 -11.96
CA ASP A 159 -13.87 18.86 -13.18
C ASP A 159 -13.31 18.13 -14.41
N TYR A 160 -12.48 17.13 -14.18
CA TYR A 160 -11.88 16.30 -15.23
C TYR A 160 -12.64 14.98 -15.46
N ALA A 161 -13.79 14.77 -14.81
CA ALA A 161 -14.52 13.48 -14.82
C ALA A 161 -14.83 12.98 -16.24
N ALA A 162 -15.19 13.86 -17.16
CA ALA A 162 -15.54 13.52 -18.55
C ALA A 162 -14.30 13.40 -19.46
N GLN A 163 -13.11 13.86 -19.03
CA GLN A 163 -11.90 13.84 -19.86
C GLN A 163 -11.31 12.42 -19.95
N ARG A 164 -10.71 12.11 -21.09
CA ARG A 164 -10.00 10.83 -21.27
C ARG A 164 -8.75 10.77 -20.39
N ALA A 165 -8.49 9.61 -19.79
CA ALA A 165 -7.39 9.45 -18.84
C ALA A 165 -6.01 9.77 -19.46
N ASN A 166 -5.79 9.51 -20.74
CA ASN A 166 -4.53 9.81 -21.41
C ASN A 166 -4.28 11.31 -21.68
N THR A 167 -5.28 12.18 -21.48
CA THR A 167 -5.12 13.64 -21.63
C THR A 167 -4.86 14.34 -20.29
N LEU A 168 -4.88 13.57 -19.19
CA LEU A 168 -4.71 14.09 -17.84
C LEU A 168 -3.23 14.12 -17.45
N SER A 169 -2.86 15.07 -16.58
CA SER A 169 -1.54 15.08 -15.95
C SER A 169 -1.32 13.83 -15.07
N GLY A 170 -0.06 13.47 -14.82
CA GLY A 170 0.28 12.33 -13.95
C GLY A 170 -0.37 12.45 -12.56
N GLY A 171 -0.34 13.65 -11.95
CA GLY A 171 -0.97 13.88 -10.67
C GLY A 171 -2.51 13.76 -10.69
N GLN A 172 -3.17 14.14 -11.80
CA GLN A 172 -4.61 13.92 -11.97
C GLN A 172 -4.94 12.44 -12.12
N GLN A 173 -4.17 11.70 -12.91
CA GLN A 173 -4.32 10.26 -13.06
C GLN A 173 -4.10 9.52 -11.74
N GLN A 174 -3.08 9.91 -10.97
CA GLN A 174 -2.80 9.30 -9.67
C GLN A 174 -3.94 9.53 -8.67
N ARG A 175 -4.45 10.77 -8.58
CA ARG A 175 -5.62 11.06 -7.75
C ARG A 175 -6.87 10.31 -8.24
N GLY A 176 -7.04 10.12 -9.53
CA GLY A 176 -8.07 9.25 -10.09
C GLY A 176 -7.92 7.78 -9.68
N ALA A 177 -6.67 7.26 -9.60
CA ALA A 177 -6.41 5.91 -9.10
C ALA A 177 -6.78 5.77 -7.62
N ILE A 178 -6.54 6.82 -6.81
CA ILE A 178 -7.02 6.87 -5.42
C ILE A 178 -8.55 6.87 -5.36
N ALA A 179 -9.23 7.71 -6.17
CA ALA A 179 -10.69 7.73 -6.26
C ALA A 179 -11.26 6.36 -6.64
N ARG A 180 -10.61 5.62 -7.53
CA ARG A 180 -10.98 4.24 -7.90
C ARG A 180 -10.91 3.31 -6.69
N ALA A 181 -9.87 3.41 -5.86
CA ALA A 181 -9.74 2.63 -4.62
C ALA A 181 -10.84 3.00 -3.61
N LEU A 182 -11.21 4.26 -3.50
CA LEU A 182 -12.33 4.70 -2.65
C LEU A 182 -13.67 4.13 -3.13
N VAL A 183 -13.95 4.17 -4.44
CA VAL A 183 -15.16 3.57 -5.03
C VAL A 183 -15.17 2.05 -4.84
N GLN A 184 -14.02 1.40 -4.85
CA GLN A 184 -13.90 -0.02 -4.53
C GLN A 184 -14.35 -0.32 -3.10
N GLY A 185 -14.29 0.65 -2.19
CA GLY A 185 -14.54 0.47 -0.76
C GLY A 185 -13.33 -0.12 -0.04
N ALA A 186 -12.13 0.26 -0.48
CA ALA A 186 -10.89 -0.19 0.12
C ALA A 186 -10.83 0.17 1.62
N GLN A 187 -10.38 -0.77 2.43
CA GLN A 187 -10.09 -0.60 3.86
C GLN A 187 -8.61 -0.30 4.11
N ALA A 188 -7.77 -0.60 3.12
CA ALA A 188 -6.37 -0.17 3.10
C ALA A 188 -5.91 0.10 1.66
N ILE A 189 -4.89 0.95 1.54
CA ILE A 189 -4.25 1.33 0.28
C ILE A 189 -2.81 0.83 0.28
N LEU A 190 -2.45 0.09 -0.75
CA LEU A 190 -1.08 -0.29 -1.07
C LEU A 190 -0.62 0.53 -2.27
N ALA A 191 0.33 1.43 -2.08
CA ALA A 191 0.81 2.34 -3.11
C ALA A 191 2.26 2.03 -3.50
N ASP A 192 2.45 1.53 -4.73
CA ASP A 192 3.77 1.20 -5.27
C ASP A 192 4.33 2.42 -6.00
N GLU A 193 5.22 3.16 -5.34
CA GLU A 193 5.87 4.38 -5.83
C GLU A 193 4.89 5.45 -6.36
N PRO A 194 3.89 5.85 -5.56
CA PRO A 194 2.79 6.66 -6.07
C PRO A 194 3.17 8.07 -6.50
N VAL A 195 4.39 8.53 -6.20
CA VAL A 195 4.87 9.89 -6.47
C VAL A 195 6.11 9.94 -7.37
N ALA A 196 6.70 8.80 -7.76
CA ALA A 196 7.98 8.76 -8.45
C ALA A 196 8.01 9.47 -9.82
N SER A 197 6.87 9.55 -10.50
CA SER A 197 6.76 10.17 -11.84
C SER A 197 6.01 11.51 -11.82
N LEU A 198 5.89 12.15 -10.66
CA LEU A 198 5.14 13.38 -10.48
C LEU A 198 6.07 14.57 -10.23
N ASP A 199 5.60 15.76 -10.65
CA ASP A 199 6.21 17.00 -10.21
C ASP A 199 6.07 17.19 -8.69
N PRO A 200 6.93 18.00 -8.03
CA PRO A 200 6.93 18.13 -6.57
C PRO A 200 5.61 18.60 -5.96
N VAL A 201 4.85 19.43 -6.68
CA VAL A 201 3.55 19.94 -6.20
C VAL A 201 2.49 18.84 -6.24
N SER A 202 2.44 18.09 -7.34
CA SER A 202 1.54 16.94 -7.50
C SER A 202 1.89 15.82 -6.52
N ALA A 203 3.17 15.51 -6.32
CA ALA A 203 3.64 14.52 -5.37
C ALA A 203 3.19 14.85 -3.93
N ARG A 204 3.36 16.11 -3.51
CA ARG A 204 2.89 16.59 -2.21
C ARG A 204 1.38 16.39 -2.03
N LYS A 205 0.58 16.81 -3.01
CA LYS A 205 -0.89 16.67 -2.98
C LYS A 205 -1.32 15.20 -2.86
N VAL A 206 -0.64 14.29 -3.53
CA VAL A 206 -0.92 12.84 -3.44
C VAL A 206 -0.60 12.32 -2.05
N MET A 207 0.55 12.68 -1.47
CA MET A 207 0.92 12.24 -0.12
C MET A 207 -0.03 12.83 0.95
N GLU A 208 -0.36 14.13 0.86
CA GLU A 208 -1.31 14.78 1.76
C GLU A 208 -2.69 14.12 1.70
N LEU A 209 -3.14 13.72 0.51
CA LEU A 209 -4.39 12.97 0.32
C LEU A 209 -4.32 11.59 0.99
N LEU A 210 -3.22 10.84 0.85
CA LEU A 210 -3.04 9.54 1.52
C LEU A 210 -3.05 9.69 3.06
N VAL A 211 -2.40 10.74 3.59
CA VAL A 211 -2.45 11.09 5.02
C VAL A 211 -3.88 11.42 5.46
N GLU A 212 -4.60 12.22 4.67
CA GLU A 212 -5.99 12.55 4.98
C GLU A 212 -6.86 11.29 5.07
N LEU A 213 -6.76 10.40 4.08
CA LEU A 213 -7.50 9.14 4.07
C LEU A 213 -7.13 8.23 5.24
N ASN A 214 -5.86 8.20 5.63
CA ASN A 214 -5.42 7.48 6.81
C ASN A 214 -6.00 8.07 8.10
N LYS A 215 -5.80 9.39 8.34
CA LYS A 215 -6.15 10.01 9.63
C LYS A 215 -7.66 10.23 9.81
N ARG A 216 -8.41 10.52 8.72
CA ARG A 216 -9.86 10.81 8.80
C ARG A 216 -10.72 9.55 8.63
N ASP A 217 -10.34 8.65 7.73
CA ASP A 217 -11.14 7.46 7.43
C ASP A 217 -10.61 6.20 8.10
N GLY A 218 -9.46 6.28 8.77
CA GLY A 218 -8.81 5.13 9.40
C GLY A 218 -8.31 4.08 8.40
N LEU A 219 -8.08 4.45 7.12
CA LEU A 219 -7.54 3.51 6.15
C LEU A 219 -6.09 3.16 6.49
N GLY A 220 -5.76 1.88 6.50
CA GLY A 220 -4.35 1.47 6.50
C GLY A 220 -3.66 1.90 5.21
N VAL A 221 -2.42 2.40 5.28
CA VAL A 221 -1.66 2.81 4.09
C VAL A 221 -0.27 2.19 4.15
N ILE A 222 0.08 1.43 3.10
CA ILE A 222 1.44 0.95 2.87
C ILE A 222 1.94 1.59 1.58
N VAL A 223 2.96 2.43 1.68
CA VAL A 223 3.49 3.16 0.52
C VAL A 223 4.98 2.86 0.31
N THR A 224 5.37 2.48 -0.91
CA THR A 224 6.80 2.40 -1.25
C THR A 224 7.29 3.78 -1.67
N LEU A 225 8.42 4.19 -1.11
CA LEU A 225 9.03 5.49 -1.37
C LEU A 225 10.52 5.33 -1.67
N HIS A 226 11.03 6.09 -2.64
CA HIS A 226 12.47 6.26 -2.86
C HIS A 226 13.02 7.43 -2.03
N GLN A 227 12.21 8.47 -1.88
CA GLN A 227 12.58 9.68 -1.14
C GLN A 227 12.33 9.47 0.35
N VAL A 228 13.38 9.38 1.13
CA VAL A 228 13.33 9.16 2.59
C VAL A 228 12.62 10.33 3.29
N ASP A 229 12.78 11.54 2.78
CA ASP A 229 12.12 12.74 3.34
C ASP A 229 10.59 12.61 3.36
N TYR A 230 10.00 12.02 2.31
CA TYR A 230 8.57 11.74 2.28
C TYR A 230 8.19 10.69 3.33
N ALA A 231 9.00 9.65 3.52
CA ALA A 231 8.74 8.63 4.52
C ALA A 231 8.74 9.23 5.93
N ILE A 232 9.75 10.02 6.28
CA ILE A 232 9.87 10.68 7.59
C ILE A 232 8.76 11.71 7.81
N ARG A 233 8.40 12.46 6.75
CA ARG A 233 7.42 13.54 6.86
C ARG A 233 5.98 13.08 6.96
N TYR A 234 5.60 11.99 6.27
CA TYR A 234 4.21 11.61 6.07
C TYR A 234 3.81 10.30 6.73
N CYS A 235 4.77 9.45 7.10
CA CYS A 235 4.47 8.13 7.66
C CYS A 235 4.83 8.05 9.14
N ASP A 236 4.04 7.29 9.89
CA ASP A 236 4.29 7.08 11.33
C ASP A 236 5.38 6.02 11.56
N ARG A 237 5.46 5.02 10.66
CA ARG A 237 6.38 3.87 10.75
C ARG A 237 7.07 3.63 9.42
N VAL A 238 8.30 3.18 9.49
CA VAL A 238 9.11 2.81 8.32
C VAL A 238 9.56 1.37 8.45
N ILE A 239 9.45 0.63 7.35
CA ILE A 239 10.05 -0.69 7.16
C ILE A 239 11.07 -0.56 6.05
N ALA A 240 12.35 -0.80 6.35
CA ALA A 240 13.41 -0.75 5.35
C ALA A 240 13.80 -2.15 4.88
N LEU A 241 13.87 -2.31 3.56
CA LEU A 241 14.30 -3.53 2.90
C LEU A 241 15.66 -3.33 2.23
N LYS A 242 16.59 -4.28 2.46
CA LYS A 242 17.90 -4.36 1.80
C LYS A 242 18.15 -5.80 1.38
N ALA A 243 18.49 -6.04 0.12
CA ALA A 243 18.74 -7.38 -0.42
C ALA A 243 17.66 -8.43 -0.08
N GLY A 244 16.39 -7.99 -0.10
CA GLY A 244 15.24 -8.87 0.18
C GLY A 244 14.99 -9.16 1.66
N GLN A 245 15.69 -8.52 2.59
CA GLN A 245 15.52 -8.67 4.03
C GLN A 245 15.07 -7.37 4.67
N VAL A 246 14.31 -7.47 5.77
CA VAL A 246 13.98 -6.33 6.62
C VAL A 246 15.20 -5.99 7.47
N VAL A 247 15.69 -4.77 7.34
CA VAL A 247 16.86 -4.27 8.09
C VAL A 247 16.49 -3.19 9.10
N TYR A 248 15.30 -2.62 8.98
CA TYR A 248 14.71 -1.70 9.95
C TYR A 248 13.20 -1.87 9.95
N ASP A 249 12.60 -1.82 11.12
CA ASP A 249 11.16 -1.76 11.33
C ASP A 249 10.88 -0.98 12.61
N GLY A 250 10.39 0.25 12.48
CA GLY A 250 10.21 1.14 13.62
C GLY A 250 9.65 2.51 13.24
N PRO A 251 9.56 3.42 14.23
CA PRO A 251 9.04 4.77 14.02
C PRO A 251 9.84 5.52 12.94
N ALA A 252 9.15 6.29 12.09
CA ALA A 252 9.81 7.10 11.06
C ALA A 252 10.81 8.12 11.65
N THR A 253 10.51 8.63 12.85
CA THR A 253 11.38 9.55 13.60
C THR A 253 12.60 8.88 14.21
N GLY A 254 12.65 7.56 14.24
CA GLY A 254 13.79 6.78 14.75
C GLY A 254 14.89 6.53 13.72
N LEU A 255 14.68 6.92 12.45
CA LEU A 255 15.70 6.79 11.41
C LEU A 255 16.77 7.86 11.57
N ASP A 256 17.97 7.45 11.97
CA ASP A 256 19.14 8.31 12.01
C ASP A 256 19.99 8.20 10.74
N THR A 257 20.96 9.10 10.58
CA THR A 257 21.88 9.12 9.42
C THR A 257 22.65 7.81 9.28
N LYS A 258 23.06 7.20 10.39
CA LYS A 258 23.81 5.94 10.37
C LYS A 258 22.95 4.79 9.82
N GLN A 259 21.70 4.69 10.26
CA GLN A 259 20.75 3.69 9.75
C GLN A 259 20.48 3.91 8.25
N LEU A 260 20.37 5.16 7.80
CA LEU A 260 20.18 5.47 6.38
C LEU A 260 21.42 5.07 5.55
N ILE A 261 22.62 5.30 6.04
CA ILE A 261 23.86 4.82 5.40
C ILE A 261 23.90 3.29 5.37
N ASP A 262 23.49 2.63 6.45
CA ASP A 262 23.41 1.16 6.50
C ASP A 262 22.42 0.60 5.49
N ILE A 263 21.29 1.29 5.25
CA ILE A 263 20.25 0.89 4.30
C ILE A 263 20.71 1.13 2.86
N TYR A 264 21.14 2.36 2.54
CA TYR A 264 21.38 2.81 1.16
C TYR A 264 22.82 2.72 0.69
N GLY A 265 23.78 2.68 1.62
CA GLY A 265 25.22 2.75 1.37
C GLY A 265 25.79 4.14 1.66
N PRO A 266 27.13 4.25 1.68
CA PRO A 266 27.83 5.51 2.02
C PRO A 266 27.54 6.66 1.02
N GLU A 267 27.26 6.34 -0.24
CA GLU A 267 26.92 7.33 -1.27
C GLU A 267 25.61 8.10 -0.97
N PHE A 268 24.79 7.59 -0.04
CA PHE A 268 23.56 8.26 0.38
C PHE A 268 23.84 9.54 1.17
N GLU A 269 24.94 9.59 1.91
CA GLU A 269 25.30 10.75 2.74
C GLU A 269 25.54 12.00 1.88
N ASP A 270 26.27 11.85 0.80
CA ASP A 270 26.59 12.96 -0.12
C ASP A 270 25.30 13.46 -0.80
N ALA A 271 24.46 12.55 -1.33
CA ALA A 271 23.21 12.91 -2.00
C ALA A 271 22.17 13.51 -1.05
N PHE A 272 22.14 13.13 0.23
CA PHE A 272 21.19 13.64 1.21
C PHE A 272 21.54 15.06 1.69
N TRP A 273 22.83 15.36 1.81
CA TRP A 273 23.28 16.71 2.21
C TRP A 273 23.22 17.71 1.06
N GLU A 274 23.54 17.29 -0.18
CA GLU A 274 23.36 18.14 -1.36
C GLU A 274 21.89 18.57 -1.59
N ALA A 275 20.93 17.70 -1.26
CA ALA A 275 19.50 18.03 -1.39
C ALA A 275 18.97 18.98 -0.30
N LYS A 276 19.72 19.21 0.79
CA LYS A 276 19.38 20.11 1.89
C LYS A 276 20.11 21.45 1.86
N ALA A 277 21.15 21.57 1.03
CA ALA A 277 21.89 22.82 0.79
C ALA A 277 21.19 23.68 -0.26
#